data_316a6e459416aaea567ba2aa6d8cea04
#
_entry.id   316a6e459416aaea567ba2aa6d8cea04
#
_cell.length_a   1.000
_cell.length_b   1.000
_cell.length_c   1.000
_cell.angle_alpha   90.00
_cell.angle_beta   90.00
_cell.angle_gamma   90.00
#
_symmetry.space_group_name_H-M   'P 1'
#
loop_
_entity.id
_entity.type
_entity.pdbx_description
1 polymer ?
#
loop_
_entity_poly.entity_id
_entity_poly.type
_entity_poly.pdbx_seq_one_letter_code
_entity_poly.pdbx_strand_id
1 'polypeptide(L)'
;MRYISLFLFISITKLFGDVFDGMTLYSPTQAGSANGSFYSYLVDNDMNIINSWSHPRGAASMPYLLRDSTLIYPYKVANPTMNSGGVGGGISIYTWDGELIWDYQVSNQTYQHHHDVEPLPNGNILIIAWEKKTASEAYAVGRESIDNSLNVMWSEAILELEPVGAGDVNIVWEWHIWDHLIQDVDPDLPNYGVIADHPELQDINYGNAGGNGGPGGANGDWKHFNAVAYNEDLDQIALSSRHHDEIYIIDHSTTTEEAAGHTGGNSGKGGDFLYRWGNPQTYGRGSNADQLLDSQHGINWIPEGYPGEGNLILFNNNYSNNNSSAVFEIVPPLNADGSYLIDEIQPFGPTEPVWLHTGGFHTQMQGGAFRLPNGNTLITDCDDATMFEVTYENEVVWSHQESGGQTFIARSQKYDLDYLGGGFPVYIPGDADYNGVIDIFDVLIAVDIFWQDYPYTPGADLNNDGLVSLNEPAQIVILVFSN
;
A
#
# COMPACT_ATOMS: atom_id res chain seq x y z
N MET A 1 -16.60 71.40 -0.13
CA MET A 1 -16.40 70.08 -0.72
C MET A 1 -15.89 69.15 0.38
N ARG A 2 -16.73 68.21 0.84
CA ARG A 2 -16.35 67.22 1.84
C ARG A 2 -16.02 65.93 1.06
N TYR A 3 -14.78 65.47 1.12
CA TYR A 3 -14.36 64.16 0.57
C TYR A 3 -14.81 63.08 1.54
N ILE A 4 -15.67 62.17 1.10
CA ILE A 4 -16.00 60.92 1.77
C ILE A 4 -15.04 59.88 1.22
N SER A 5 -14.06 59.46 2.06
CA SER A 5 -13.19 58.31 1.77
C SER A 5 -13.97 57.06 2.08
N LEU A 6 -14.30 56.30 1.02
CA LEU A 6 -14.89 54.97 1.12
C LEU A 6 -13.75 53.99 1.39
N PHE A 7 -13.63 53.49 2.61
CA PHE A 7 -12.74 52.35 2.91
C PHE A 7 -13.43 51.05 2.48
N LEU A 8 -12.94 50.45 1.41
CA LEU A 8 -13.35 49.11 0.99
C LEU A 8 -12.62 48.12 1.91
N PHE A 9 -13.33 47.53 2.88
CA PHE A 9 -12.85 46.38 3.62
C PHE A 9 -12.96 45.16 2.68
N ILE A 10 -11.86 44.75 2.06
CA ILE A 10 -11.73 43.42 1.43
C ILE A 10 -11.55 42.45 2.58
N SER A 11 -12.64 41.79 2.97
CA SER A 11 -12.56 40.60 3.83
C SER A 11 -11.89 39.48 3.00
N ILE A 12 -10.64 39.26 3.24
CA ILE A 12 -9.95 38.04 2.76
C ILE A 12 -10.47 36.92 3.65
N THR A 13 -11.57 36.28 3.25
CA THR A 13 -11.89 34.96 3.76
C THR A 13 -10.76 34.07 3.27
N LYS A 14 -9.86 33.60 4.18
CA LYS A 14 -9.01 32.46 3.90
C LYS A 14 -9.96 31.32 3.53
N LEU A 15 -10.01 30.93 2.27
CA LEU A 15 -10.59 29.66 1.90
C LEU A 15 -9.61 28.65 2.50
N PHE A 16 -9.95 28.07 3.64
CA PHE A 16 -9.39 26.80 4.04
C PHE A 16 -9.86 25.80 2.98
N GLY A 17 -8.97 24.98 2.45
CA GLY A 17 -9.37 23.90 1.57
C GLY A 17 -10.37 23.01 2.34
N ASP A 18 -11.44 22.61 1.66
CA ASP A 18 -12.42 21.71 2.26
C ASP A 18 -11.85 20.29 2.32
N VAL A 19 -12.19 19.57 3.38
CA VAL A 19 -11.92 18.12 3.46
C VAL A 19 -12.63 17.42 2.29
N PHE A 20 -11.98 16.41 1.70
CA PHE A 20 -12.61 15.59 0.68
C PHE A 20 -13.77 14.79 1.29
N ASP A 21 -14.95 14.90 0.69
CA ASP A 21 -16.14 14.15 1.14
C ASP A 21 -16.07 12.73 0.57
N GLY A 22 -15.69 11.78 1.42
CA GLY A 22 -15.43 10.39 1.03
C GLY A 22 -15.35 9.46 2.24
N MET A 23 -15.21 8.17 1.95
CA MET A 23 -15.15 7.09 2.95
C MET A 23 -13.72 6.60 3.13
N THR A 24 -13.21 6.60 4.35
CA THR A 24 -11.84 6.17 4.68
C THR A 24 -11.84 4.71 5.14
N LEU A 25 -11.06 3.86 4.45
CA LEU A 25 -10.82 2.45 4.80
C LEU A 25 -9.46 2.32 5.48
N TYR A 26 -9.43 1.64 6.62
CA TYR A 26 -8.21 1.34 7.35
C TYR A 26 -8.34 0.10 8.23
N SER A 27 -7.21 -0.48 8.65
CA SER A 27 -7.15 -1.62 9.56
C SER A 27 -6.18 -1.34 10.69
N PRO A 28 -6.66 -0.97 11.89
CA PRO A 28 -5.79 -0.84 13.04
C PRO A 28 -5.28 -2.22 13.47
N THR A 29 -3.99 -2.33 13.73
CA THR A 29 -3.36 -3.57 14.17
C THR A 29 -2.46 -3.32 15.36
N GLN A 30 -2.14 -4.37 16.10
CA GLN A 30 -1.18 -4.31 17.20
C GLN A 30 0.12 -5.02 16.81
N ALA A 31 1.24 -4.46 17.19
CA ALA A 31 2.55 -5.03 16.89
C ALA A 31 2.66 -6.50 17.35
N GLY A 32 3.14 -7.36 16.44
CA GLY A 32 3.42 -8.76 16.74
C GLY A 32 2.21 -9.70 16.82
N SER A 33 0.97 -9.20 16.69
CA SER A 33 -0.22 -10.04 16.73
C SER A 33 -0.52 -10.65 15.36
N ALA A 34 -0.37 -11.97 15.23
CA ALA A 34 -0.77 -12.73 14.04
C ALA A 34 -2.13 -13.43 14.20
N ASN A 35 -2.62 -13.62 15.43
CA ASN A 35 -3.90 -14.26 15.74
C ASN A 35 -4.68 -13.43 16.74
N GLY A 36 -5.99 -13.35 16.58
CA GLY A 36 -6.89 -12.57 17.43
C GLY A 36 -8.16 -12.20 16.71
N SER A 37 -8.86 -11.20 17.21
CA SER A 37 -9.95 -10.52 16.50
C SER A 37 -9.43 -9.18 16.03
N PHE A 38 -9.39 -8.98 14.72
CA PHE A 38 -8.94 -7.77 14.06
C PHE A 38 -10.07 -7.24 13.19
N TYR A 39 -10.04 -5.98 12.88
CA TYR A 39 -11.09 -5.34 12.09
C TYR A 39 -10.50 -4.46 11.02
N SER A 40 -11.19 -4.39 9.88
CA SER A 40 -11.11 -3.28 8.92
C SER A 40 -12.34 -2.41 9.09
N TYR A 41 -12.17 -1.10 9.04
CA TYR A 41 -13.26 -0.13 9.18
C TYR A 41 -13.33 0.73 7.93
N LEU A 42 -14.55 0.95 7.44
CA LEU A 42 -14.89 1.98 6.46
C LEU A 42 -15.68 3.05 7.21
N VAL A 43 -15.18 4.27 7.23
CA VAL A 43 -15.75 5.37 8.02
C VAL A 43 -15.93 6.63 7.19
N ASP A 44 -16.88 7.49 7.59
CA ASP A 44 -17.02 8.83 7.05
C ASP A 44 -16.02 9.83 7.69
N ASN A 45 -16.12 11.12 7.33
CA ASN A 45 -15.24 12.15 7.87
C ASN A 45 -15.46 12.44 9.37
N ASP A 46 -16.60 12.08 9.94
CA ASP A 46 -16.93 12.20 11.36
C ASP A 46 -16.59 10.92 12.14
N MET A 47 -15.95 9.93 11.47
CA MET A 47 -15.60 8.61 12.01
C MET A 47 -16.80 7.72 12.34
N ASN A 48 -17.98 8.00 11.76
CA ASN A 48 -19.06 7.04 11.83
C ASN A 48 -18.73 5.82 10.98
N ILE A 49 -18.94 4.62 11.56
CA ILE A 49 -18.67 3.37 10.87
C ILE A 49 -19.76 3.13 9.83
N ILE A 50 -19.38 3.05 8.57
CA ILE A 50 -20.27 2.71 7.45
C ILE A 50 -20.27 1.20 7.22
N ASN A 51 -19.12 0.55 7.38
CA ASN A 51 -18.99 -0.91 7.40
C ASN A 51 -17.78 -1.34 8.20
N SER A 52 -17.78 -2.61 8.66
CA SER A 52 -16.64 -3.23 9.32
C SER A 52 -16.54 -4.71 8.97
N TRP A 53 -15.32 -5.18 8.83
CA TRP A 53 -15.03 -6.59 8.57
C TRP A 53 -14.19 -7.17 9.70
N SER A 54 -14.63 -8.30 10.24
CA SER A 54 -13.89 -9.02 11.29
C SER A 54 -12.93 -10.03 10.68
N HIS A 55 -11.69 -10.05 11.16
CA HIS A 55 -10.63 -10.91 10.64
C HIS A 55 -10.01 -11.74 11.75
N PRO A 56 -9.71 -13.03 11.50
CA PRO A 56 -9.06 -13.89 12.50
C PRO A 56 -7.55 -13.67 12.61
N ARG A 57 -6.98 -12.81 11.72
CA ARG A 57 -5.54 -12.54 11.62
C ARG A 57 -5.25 -11.08 11.43
N GLY A 58 -4.11 -10.62 11.96
CA GLY A 58 -3.69 -9.21 11.84
C GLY A 58 -3.27 -8.86 10.42
N ALA A 59 -3.57 -7.62 10.02
CA ALA A 59 -3.21 -7.08 8.71
C ALA A 59 -1.69 -7.14 8.46
N ALA A 60 -1.30 -7.50 7.25
CA ALA A 60 0.07 -7.38 6.76
C ALA A 60 0.34 -5.97 6.19
N SER A 61 -0.66 -5.39 5.53
CA SER A 61 -0.67 -4.05 4.97
C SER A 61 -2.08 -3.46 5.07
N MET A 62 -2.47 -2.57 4.15
CA MET A 62 -3.83 -2.04 4.13
C MET A 62 -4.79 -3.00 3.41
N PRO A 63 -6.09 -2.98 3.74
CA PRO A 63 -7.12 -3.62 2.94
C PRO A 63 -7.46 -2.79 1.70
N TYR A 64 -8.08 -3.42 0.70
CA TYR A 64 -8.53 -2.78 -0.53
C TYR A 64 -10.02 -3.06 -0.74
N LEU A 65 -10.84 -2.02 -0.84
CA LEU A 65 -12.23 -2.14 -1.24
C LEU A 65 -12.32 -2.10 -2.77
N LEU A 66 -12.97 -3.07 -3.36
CA LEU A 66 -13.17 -3.13 -4.81
C LEU A 66 -14.51 -2.53 -5.22
N ARG A 67 -14.64 -2.17 -6.49
CA ARG A 67 -15.87 -1.57 -7.04
C ARG A 67 -17.08 -2.49 -7.02
N ASP A 68 -16.88 -3.80 -6.91
CA ASP A 68 -17.93 -4.82 -6.71
C ASP A 68 -18.31 -5.01 -5.24
N SER A 69 -17.84 -4.12 -4.36
CA SER A 69 -18.03 -4.15 -2.92
C SER A 69 -17.29 -5.26 -2.15
N THR A 70 -16.43 -6.03 -2.79
CA THR A 70 -15.59 -7.00 -2.07
C THR A 70 -14.39 -6.32 -1.44
N LEU A 71 -13.88 -6.92 -0.36
CA LEU A 71 -12.69 -6.45 0.37
C LEU A 71 -11.55 -7.46 0.21
N ILE A 72 -10.42 -7.02 -0.32
CA ILE A 72 -9.17 -7.78 -0.28
C ILE A 72 -8.42 -7.42 1.00
N TYR A 73 -8.00 -8.44 1.75
CA TYR A 73 -7.33 -8.31 3.03
C TYR A 73 -6.04 -9.11 3.09
N PRO A 74 -4.87 -8.49 2.92
CA PRO A 74 -3.58 -9.14 3.15
C PRO A 74 -3.33 -9.29 4.65
N TYR A 75 -2.93 -10.50 5.10
CA TYR A 75 -2.79 -10.81 6.52
C TYR A 75 -1.51 -11.57 6.88
N LYS A 76 -1.15 -11.54 8.17
CA LYS A 76 0.00 -12.25 8.73
C LYS A 76 -0.33 -13.71 9.03
N VAL A 77 0.44 -14.63 8.48
CA VAL A 77 0.36 -16.06 8.86
C VAL A 77 1.06 -16.29 10.21
N ALA A 78 0.60 -17.29 10.96
CA ALA A 78 1.13 -17.56 12.30
C ALA A 78 2.57 -18.07 12.30
N ASN A 79 2.97 -18.81 11.26
CA ASN A 79 4.28 -19.48 11.17
C ASN A 79 4.86 -19.25 9.77
N PRO A 80 5.36 -18.04 9.47
CA PRO A 80 5.95 -17.74 8.16
C PRO A 80 7.23 -18.57 7.94
N THR A 81 7.48 -18.96 6.70
CA THR A 81 8.69 -19.70 6.34
C THR A 81 9.92 -18.80 6.24
N MET A 82 9.71 -17.52 5.91
CA MET A 82 10.68 -16.44 5.98
C MET A 82 10.08 -15.34 6.83
N ASN A 83 10.81 -14.85 7.83
CA ASN A 83 10.28 -13.92 8.83
C ASN A 83 11.20 -12.71 9.02
N SER A 84 10.73 -11.55 8.59
CA SER A 84 11.35 -10.24 8.78
C SER A 84 10.28 -9.17 8.97
N GLY A 85 10.66 -7.90 9.02
CA GLY A 85 9.70 -6.79 9.02
C GLY A 85 8.73 -6.90 7.84
N GLY A 86 7.47 -6.54 8.03
CA GLY A 86 6.45 -6.56 6.98
C GLY A 86 5.97 -7.94 6.55
N VAL A 87 6.37 -9.03 7.23
CA VAL A 87 5.90 -10.38 6.88
C VAL A 87 4.37 -10.46 6.89
N GLY A 88 3.82 -11.01 5.82
CA GLY A 88 2.40 -11.31 5.62
C GLY A 88 2.17 -12.81 5.52
N GLY A 89 1.86 -13.27 4.33
CA GLY A 89 1.76 -14.69 3.96
C GLY A 89 0.39 -15.15 3.54
N GLY A 90 -0.68 -14.38 3.79
CA GLY A 90 -2.02 -14.74 3.36
C GLY A 90 -2.80 -13.56 2.78
N ILE A 91 -3.77 -13.87 1.94
CA ILE A 91 -4.69 -12.91 1.33
C ILE A 91 -6.08 -13.52 1.41
N SER A 92 -7.05 -12.76 1.89
CA SER A 92 -8.46 -13.13 1.94
C SER A 92 -9.30 -12.17 1.12
N ILE A 93 -10.41 -12.66 0.54
CA ILE A 93 -11.43 -11.83 -0.08
C ILE A 93 -12.74 -12.03 0.68
N TYR A 94 -13.35 -10.93 1.07
CA TYR A 94 -14.63 -10.90 1.80
C TYR A 94 -15.70 -10.21 0.98
N THR A 95 -16.95 -10.61 1.16
CA THR A 95 -18.10 -9.84 0.68
C THR A 95 -18.27 -8.56 1.52
N TRP A 96 -19.17 -7.66 1.08
CA TRP A 96 -19.58 -6.50 1.86
C TRP A 96 -20.06 -6.87 3.27
N ASP A 97 -20.81 -7.96 3.38
CA ASP A 97 -21.38 -8.44 4.64
C ASP A 97 -20.41 -9.25 5.52
N GLY A 98 -19.14 -9.31 5.13
CA GLY A 98 -18.08 -9.97 5.89
C GLY A 98 -17.99 -11.48 5.69
N GLU A 99 -18.67 -12.06 4.69
CA GLU A 99 -18.52 -13.47 4.32
C GLU A 99 -17.16 -13.69 3.62
N LEU A 100 -16.38 -14.65 4.10
CA LEU A 100 -15.13 -15.06 3.47
C LEU A 100 -15.42 -15.87 2.22
N ILE A 101 -15.07 -15.37 1.05
CA ILE A 101 -15.32 -16.03 -0.25
C ILE A 101 -14.06 -16.65 -0.86
N TRP A 102 -12.87 -16.18 -0.50
CA TRP A 102 -11.61 -16.76 -0.95
C TRP A 102 -10.50 -16.51 0.07
N ASP A 103 -9.62 -17.50 0.29
CA ASP A 103 -8.45 -17.38 1.19
C ASP A 103 -7.29 -18.22 0.65
N TYR A 104 -6.12 -17.60 0.50
CA TYR A 104 -4.92 -18.29 0.02
C TYR A 104 -3.68 -17.86 0.77
N GLN A 105 -2.74 -18.80 0.98
CA GLN A 105 -1.48 -18.53 1.66
C GLN A 105 -0.28 -18.74 0.73
N VAL A 106 0.51 -17.70 0.57
CA VAL A 106 1.82 -17.73 -0.07
C VAL A 106 2.88 -17.70 1.03
N SER A 107 3.12 -18.85 1.64
CA SER A 107 4.10 -19.06 2.71
C SER A 107 4.63 -20.49 2.62
N ASN A 108 5.66 -20.71 1.79
CA ASN A 108 6.25 -22.00 1.51
C ASN A 108 7.79 -21.93 1.47
N GLN A 109 8.47 -22.99 1.09
CA GLN A 109 9.95 -23.03 1.10
C GLN A 109 10.60 -22.16 0.01
N THR A 110 9.84 -21.75 -1.01
CA THR A 110 10.32 -20.91 -2.11
C THR A 110 9.89 -19.46 -1.92
N TYR A 111 8.60 -19.24 -1.62
CA TYR A 111 7.99 -17.92 -1.56
C TYR A 111 7.38 -17.62 -0.19
N GLN A 112 7.48 -16.35 0.22
CA GLN A 112 6.79 -15.81 1.37
C GLN A 112 6.24 -14.43 1.00
N HIS A 113 4.90 -14.29 0.88
CA HIS A 113 4.28 -12.98 0.73
C HIS A 113 4.64 -12.08 1.91
N HIS A 114 4.93 -10.82 1.62
CA HIS A 114 5.16 -9.77 2.60
C HIS A 114 4.63 -8.43 2.10
N HIS A 115 4.38 -7.53 3.05
CA HIS A 115 3.88 -6.19 2.82
C HIS A 115 2.61 -6.16 1.96
N ASP A 116 2.71 -5.77 0.72
CA ASP A 116 1.65 -5.22 -0.09
C ASP A 116 1.07 -6.18 -1.12
N VAL A 117 -0.13 -5.87 -1.55
CA VAL A 117 -0.82 -6.47 -2.69
C VAL A 117 -1.40 -5.34 -3.54
N GLU A 118 -1.64 -5.60 -4.83
CA GLU A 118 -2.33 -4.67 -5.73
C GLU A 118 -3.42 -5.40 -6.50
N PRO A 119 -4.69 -5.04 -6.30
CA PRO A 119 -5.79 -5.59 -7.10
C PRO A 119 -5.74 -5.12 -8.55
N LEU A 120 -5.89 -6.04 -9.48
CA LEU A 120 -5.93 -5.73 -10.91
C LEU A 120 -7.36 -5.64 -11.44
N PRO A 121 -7.62 -4.87 -12.52
CA PRO A 121 -8.94 -4.73 -13.12
C PRO A 121 -9.55 -6.03 -13.64
N ASN A 122 -8.73 -7.02 -13.98
CA ASN A 122 -9.14 -8.35 -14.41
C ASN A 122 -9.58 -9.28 -13.26
N GLY A 123 -9.50 -8.83 -12.00
CA GLY A 123 -9.83 -9.60 -10.79
C GLY A 123 -8.64 -10.39 -10.23
N ASN A 124 -7.48 -10.35 -10.86
CA ASN A 124 -6.25 -10.91 -10.34
C ASN A 124 -5.63 -10.01 -9.26
N ILE A 125 -4.62 -10.51 -8.57
CA ILE A 125 -3.96 -9.79 -7.49
C ILE A 125 -2.45 -9.90 -7.68
N LEU A 126 -1.77 -8.76 -7.82
CA LEU A 126 -0.30 -8.73 -7.73
C LEU A 126 0.11 -8.80 -6.26
N ILE A 127 1.15 -9.57 -5.98
CA ILE A 127 1.72 -9.68 -4.64
C ILE A 127 3.24 -9.51 -4.69
N ILE A 128 3.79 -9.00 -3.60
CA ILE A 128 5.23 -9.01 -3.34
C ILE A 128 5.57 -10.27 -2.56
N ALA A 129 6.60 -11.00 -3.00
CA ALA A 129 7.06 -12.19 -2.30
C ALA A 129 8.59 -12.23 -2.18
N TRP A 130 9.10 -12.51 -0.98
CA TRP A 130 10.49 -12.98 -0.86
C TRP A 130 10.60 -14.31 -1.56
N GLU A 131 11.63 -14.43 -2.38
CA GLU A 131 12.06 -15.66 -3.02
C GLU A 131 13.38 -16.14 -2.41
N LYS A 132 13.41 -17.35 -1.87
CA LYS A 132 14.57 -17.87 -1.16
C LYS A 132 15.63 -18.40 -2.14
N LYS A 133 16.83 -17.83 -2.06
CA LYS A 133 18.04 -18.30 -2.72
C LYS A 133 19.04 -18.81 -1.68
N THR A 134 19.72 -19.90 -1.99
CA THR A 134 20.84 -20.39 -1.18
C THR A 134 22.08 -19.53 -1.40
N ALA A 135 23.02 -19.54 -0.45
CA ALA A 135 24.29 -18.86 -0.64
C ALA A 135 25.07 -19.37 -1.87
N SER A 136 24.96 -20.67 -2.19
CA SER A 136 25.59 -21.24 -3.39
C SER A 136 25.03 -20.64 -4.67
N GLU A 137 23.72 -20.44 -4.77
CA GLU A 137 23.08 -19.78 -5.91
C GLU A 137 23.52 -18.32 -6.01
N ALA A 138 23.56 -17.60 -4.88
CA ALA A 138 23.99 -16.22 -4.84
C ALA A 138 25.45 -16.04 -5.26
N TYR A 139 26.36 -16.88 -4.78
CA TYR A 139 27.76 -16.85 -5.20
C TYR A 139 27.94 -17.22 -6.67
N ALA A 140 27.12 -18.11 -7.21
CA ALA A 140 27.18 -18.51 -8.61
C ALA A 140 26.80 -17.39 -9.60
N VAL A 141 26.10 -16.35 -9.15
CA VAL A 141 25.76 -15.14 -9.93
C VAL A 141 26.56 -13.91 -9.51
N GLY A 142 27.65 -14.10 -8.73
CA GLY A 142 28.63 -13.05 -8.42
C GLY A 142 28.38 -12.29 -7.12
N ARG A 143 27.52 -12.75 -6.21
CA ARG A 143 27.43 -12.19 -4.85
C ARG A 143 28.73 -12.48 -4.09
N GLU A 144 29.35 -11.47 -3.48
CA GLU A 144 30.62 -11.62 -2.78
C GLU A 144 30.49 -12.18 -1.37
N SER A 145 29.42 -11.78 -0.63
CA SER A 145 29.24 -12.20 0.76
C SER A 145 27.77 -12.33 1.16
N ILE A 146 27.52 -13.24 2.10
CA ILE A 146 26.27 -13.39 2.84
C ILE A 146 26.62 -13.50 4.32
N ASP A 147 26.23 -12.49 5.11
CA ASP A 147 26.65 -12.35 6.51
C ASP A 147 25.57 -12.72 7.52
N ASN A 148 24.47 -13.36 7.09
CA ASN A 148 23.44 -13.88 8.00
C ASN A 148 23.68 -15.36 8.35
N SER A 149 23.29 -15.75 9.56
CA SER A 149 23.52 -17.13 10.08
C SER A 149 22.65 -18.20 9.40
N LEU A 150 21.66 -17.81 8.61
CA LEU A 150 20.86 -18.74 7.81
C LEU A 150 21.58 -19.16 6.53
N ASN A 151 22.61 -18.41 6.12
CA ASN A 151 23.36 -18.63 4.90
C ASN A 151 22.46 -18.68 3.66
N VAL A 152 21.55 -17.70 3.56
CA VAL A 152 20.57 -17.53 2.48
C VAL A 152 20.48 -16.06 2.07
N MET A 153 19.93 -15.83 0.89
CA MET A 153 19.51 -14.51 0.41
C MET A 153 18.04 -14.63 0.00
N TRP A 154 17.23 -13.69 0.46
CA TRP A 154 15.84 -13.58 -0.01
C TRP A 154 15.79 -12.50 -1.08
N SER A 155 15.63 -12.97 -2.30
CA SER A 155 15.38 -12.13 -3.47
C SER A 155 13.93 -11.67 -3.48
N GLU A 156 13.54 -10.91 -4.48
CA GLU A 156 12.15 -10.45 -4.61
C GLU A 156 11.52 -11.01 -5.88
N ALA A 157 10.25 -11.37 -5.77
CA ALA A 157 9.39 -11.72 -6.89
C ALA A 157 8.08 -10.94 -6.82
N ILE A 158 7.52 -10.62 -7.97
CA ILE A 158 6.15 -10.12 -8.13
C ILE A 158 5.37 -11.23 -8.81
N LEU A 159 4.29 -11.68 -8.17
CA LEU A 159 3.45 -12.76 -8.68
C LEU A 159 2.05 -12.23 -8.95
N GLU A 160 1.49 -12.53 -10.13
CA GLU A 160 0.08 -12.28 -10.42
C GLU A 160 -0.72 -13.54 -10.13
N LEU A 161 -1.63 -13.42 -9.18
CA LEU A 161 -2.48 -14.50 -8.69
C LEU A 161 -3.88 -14.36 -9.30
N GLU A 162 -4.34 -15.40 -10.00
CA GLU A 162 -5.74 -15.56 -10.40
C GLU A 162 -6.46 -16.39 -9.33
N PRO A 163 -7.38 -15.81 -8.52
CA PRO A 163 -8.16 -16.57 -7.54
C PRO A 163 -9.03 -17.64 -8.18
N VAL A 164 -9.00 -18.88 -7.66
CA VAL A 164 -9.76 -20.02 -8.17
C VAL A 164 -10.58 -20.66 -7.06
N GLY A 165 -11.88 -20.79 -7.27
CA GLY A 165 -12.80 -21.36 -6.27
C GLY A 165 -12.76 -20.58 -4.96
N ALA A 166 -12.71 -21.28 -3.82
CA ALA A 166 -12.70 -20.64 -2.49
C ALA A 166 -11.30 -20.59 -1.81
N GLY A 167 -10.26 -21.19 -2.42
CA GLY A 167 -8.95 -21.26 -1.74
C GLY A 167 -7.84 -21.88 -2.60
N ASP A 168 -7.95 -21.77 -3.93
CA ASP A 168 -6.90 -22.17 -4.87
C ASP A 168 -6.48 -20.98 -5.73
N VAL A 169 -5.37 -21.09 -6.45
CA VAL A 169 -4.80 -20.01 -7.25
C VAL A 169 -4.08 -20.55 -8.48
N ASN A 170 -4.15 -19.83 -9.60
CA ASN A 170 -3.19 -19.94 -10.69
C ASN A 170 -2.23 -18.77 -10.59
N ILE A 171 -0.93 -19.01 -10.67
CA ILE A 171 0.06 -17.94 -10.92
C ILE A 171 0.09 -17.78 -12.45
N VAL A 172 -0.39 -16.63 -12.92
CA VAL A 172 -0.57 -16.40 -14.37
C VAL A 172 0.53 -15.54 -14.98
N TRP A 173 1.24 -14.81 -14.14
CA TRP A 173 2.44 -14.05 -14.49
C TRP A 173 3.37 -13.96 -13.29
N GLU A 174 4.67 -13.94 -13.54
CA GLU A 174 5.68 -13.73 -12.51
C GLU A 174 6.89 -12.99 -13.06
N TRP A 175 7.46 -12.13 -12.21
CA TRP A 175 8.69 -11.40 -12.44
C TRP A 175 9.63 -11.61 -11.26
N HIS A 176 10.92 -11.83 -11.53
CA HIS A 176 11.94 -12.07 -10.52
C HIS A 176 13.11 -11.10 -10.72
N ILE A 177 13.45 -10.32 -9.70
CA ILE A 177 14.64 -9.46 -9.77
C ILE A 177 15.91 -10.30 -10.01
N TRP A 178 15.86 -11.59 -9.69
CA TRP A 178 16.96 -12.54 -9.89
C TRP A 178 17.36 -12.72 -11.35
N ASP A 179 16.48 -12.46 -12.27
CA ASP A 179 16.73 -12.60 -13.71
C ASP A 179 17.36 -11.32 -14.32
N HIS A 180 17.43 -10.23 -13.54
CA HIS A 180 17.88 -8.90 -13.98
C HIS A 180 19.10 -8.40 -13.20
N LEU A 181 20.07 -9.30 -12.96
CA LEU A 181 21.25 -9.01 -12.15
C LEU A 181 22.44 -8.57 -13.01
N ILE A 182 23.33 -7.75 -12.41
CA ILE A 182 24.65 -7.39 -12.92
C ILE A 182 25.67 -7.48 -11.78
N GLN A 183 26.94 -7.77 -12.12
CA GLN A 183 28.08 -7.72 -11.22
C GLN A 183 29.35 -7.30 -11.98
N ASP A 184 30.29 -6.68 -11.30
CA ASP A 184 31.57 -6.22 -11.85
C ASP A 184 32.80 -6.88 -11.18
N VAL A 185 32.57 -7.96 -10.42
CA VAL A 185 33.59 -8.61 -9.55
C VAL A 185 34.36 -9.70 -10.29
N ASP A 186 33.65 -10.60 -11.00
CA ASP A 186 34.27 -11.78 -11.61
C ASP A 186 33.81 -11.92 -13.08
N PRO A 187 34.74 -11.69 -14.05
CA PRO A 187 34.43 -11.80 -15.47
C PRO A 187 34.14 -13.22 -15.96
N ASP A 188 34.43 -14.24 -15.15
CA ASP A 188 34.15 -15.64 -15.49
C ASP A 188 32.74 -16.08 -15.04
N LEU A 189 32.04 -15.26 -14.24
CA LEU A 189 30.65 -15.48 -13.80
C LEU A 189 29.63 -14.84 -14.72
N PRO A 190 28.37 -15.29 -14.69
CA PRO A 190 27.27 -14.68 -15.44
C PRO A 190 27.08 -13.19 -15.08
N ASN A 191 26.41 -12.45 -15.96
CA ASN A 191 26.00 -11.06 -15.74
C ASN A 191 27.17 -10.09 -15.43
N TYR A 192 28.39 -10.40 -15.88
CA TYR A 192 29.53 -9.50 -15.72
C TYR A 192 29.41 -8.27 -16.63
N GLY A 193 29.56 -7.08 -16.05
CA GLY A 193 29.49 -5.84 -16.80
C GLY A 193 29.87 -4.62 -15.95
N VAL A 194 29.89 -3.45 -16.57
CA VAL A 194 30.07 -2.18 -15.87
C VAL A 194 28.71 -1.71 -15.35
N ILE A 195 28.53 -1.70 -14.05
CA ILE A 195 27.24 -1.42 -13.39
C ILE A 195 26.64 -0.09 -13.88
N ALA A 196 27.46 0.98 -14.00
CA ALA A 196 26.99 2.29 -14.43
C ALA A 196 26.50 2.34 -15.91
N ASP A 197 26.92 1.40 -16.73
CA ASP A 197 26.49 1.29 -18.14
C ASP A 197 25.13 0.57 -18.27
N HIS A 198 24.66 -0.10 -17.21
CA HIS A 198 23.45 -0.93 -17.16
C HIS A 198 22.50 -0.51 -16.03
N PRO A 199 21.95 0.72 -16.06
CA PRO A 199 21.00 1.18 -15.05
C PRO A 199 19.69 0.38 -15.04
N GLU A 200 19.41 -0.39 -16.10
CA GLU A 200 18.27 -1.28 -16.22
C GLU A 200 18.41 -2.57 -15.40
N LEU A 201 19.62 -2.88 -14.87
CA LEU A 201 19.91 -4.09 -14.11
C LEU A 201 20.19 -3.79 -12.63
N GLN A 202 20.09 -4.82 -11.81
CA GLN A 202 20.36 -4.76 -10.38
C GLN A 202 21.77 -5.24 -10.06
N ASP A 203 22.58 -4.39 -9.44
CA ASP A 203 23.85 -4.81 -8.83
C ASP A 203 23.58 -5.81 -7.70
N ILE A 204 24.04 -7.06 -7.89
CA ILE A 204 23.85 -8.15 -6.91
C ILE A 204 24.64 -7.89 -5.62
N ASN A 205 25.69 -7.06 -5.66
CA ASN A 205 26.53 -6.75 -4.51
C ASN A 205 26.11 -5.52 -3.72
N TYR A 206 25.15 -4.74 -4.23
CA TYR A 206 24.67 -3.58 -3.48
C TYR A 206 23.80 -4.01 -2.27
N GLY A 207 24.07 -3.43 -1.13
CA GLY A 207 23.35 -3.68 0.12
C GLY A 207 23.65 -5.02 0.78
N ASN A 208 23.12 -5.25 1.97
CA ASN A 208 23.29 -6.46 2.75
C ASN A 208 22.22 -7.50 2.40
N ALA A 209 22.57 -8.78 2.35
CA ALA A 209 21.62 -9.88 2.24
C ALA A 209 21.07 -10.26 3.62
N GLY A 210 20.23 -9.38 4.21
CA GLY A 210 19.69 -9.57 5.54
C GLY A 210 20.72 -9.44 6.67
N GLY A 211 20.43 -10.09 7.80
CA GLY A 211 21.27 -9.98 9.00
C GLY A 211 20.93 -11.02 10.06
N ASN A 212 21.48 -10.84 11.27
CA ASN A 212 21.30 -11.75 12.41
C ASN A 212 20.40 -11.18 13.52
N GLY A 213 19.74 -10.05 13.27
CA GLY A 213 18.88 -9.35 14.22
C GLY A 213 17.63 -8.79 13.52
N GLY A 214 16.82 -8.06 14.31
CA GLY A 214 15.58 -7.46 13.84
C GLY A 214 14.33 -8.30 14.11
N PRO A 215 13.17 -7.90 13.58
CA PRO A 215 11.94 -8.67 13.69
C PRO A 215 12.13 -10.06 13.09
N GLY A 216 11.78 -11.11 13.84
CA GLY A 216 11.95 -12.50 13.39
C GLY A 216 13.36 -13.10 13.57
N GLY A 217 14.37 -12.33 13.96
CA GLY A 217 15.74 -12.79 14.18
C GLY A 217 16.61 -12.79 12.93
N ALA A 218 17.39 -13.85 12.69
CA ALA A 218 18.21 -13.97 11.49
C ALA A 218 17.33 -14.08 10.23
N ASN A 219 17.69 -13.33 9.18
CA ASN A 219 16.94 -13.26 7.93
C ASN A 219 17.87 -13.02 6.74
N GLY A 220 17.35 -13.29 5.54
CA GLY A 220 18.06 -13.08 4.27
C GLY A 220 17.55 -11.89 3.46
N ASP A 221 16.79 -11.00 4.06
CA ASP A 221 16.03 -9.92 3.45
C ASP A 221 16.93 -8.88 2.77
N TRP A 222 17.02 -8.92 1.47
CA TRP A 222 17.95 -8.10 0.69
C TRP A 222 17.38 -6.75 0.28
N LYS A 223 16.26 -6.76 -0.44
CA LYS A 223 15.68 -5.54 -1.04
C LYS A 223 14.59 -4.92 -0.19
N HIS A 224 13.83 -5.75 0.50
CA HIS A 224 12.69 -5.35 1.31
C HIS A 224 11.69 -4.52 0.52
N PHE A 225 11.11 -5.09 -0.56
CA PHE A 225 10.03 -4.45 -1.27
C PHE A 225 8.83 -4.27 -0.34
N ASN A 226 8.20 -3.09 -0.36
CA ASN A 226 7.18 -2.75 0.62
C ASN A 226 5.92 -2.09 0.03
N ALA A 227 5.92 -1.82 -1.26
CA ALA A 227 4.74 -1.37 -1.98
C ALA A 227 4.82 -1.82 -3.44
N VAL A 228 3.66 -2.18 -3.99
CA VAL A 228 3.41 -2.47 -5.40
C VAL A 228 2.20 -1.65 -5.84
N ALA A 229 2.27 -1.03 -7.01
CA ALA A 229 1.16 -0.31 -7.62
C ALA A 229 1.15 -0.56 -9.12
N TYR A 230 -0.04 -0.63 -9.70
CA TYR A 230 -0.25 -0.90 -11.11
C TYR A 230 -0.81 0.31 -11.84
N ASN A 231 -0.31 0.55 -13.04
CA ASN A 231 -0.84 1.54 -13.97
C ASN A 231 -1.44 0.83 -15.17
N GLU A 232 -2.77 0.85 -15.30
CA GLU A 232 -3.50 0.16 -16.35
C GLU A 232 -3.21 0.73 -17.74
N ASP A 233 -3.09 2.05 -17.88
CA ASP A 233 -2.88 2.72 -19.18
C ASP A 233 -1.50 2.41 -19.76
N LEU A 234 -0.48 2.30 -18.92
CA LEU A 234 0.89 1.99 -19.33
C LEU A 234 1.18 0.48 -19.28
N ASP A 235 0.34 -0.30 -18.61
CA ASP A 235 0.58 -1.70 -18.27
C ASP A 235 1.94 -1.89 -17.57
N GLN A 236 2.17 -1.07 -16.53
CA GLN A 236 3.43 -0.99 -15.80
C GLN A 236 3.21 -1.12 -14.29
N ILE A 237 4.20 -1.68 -13.60
CA ILE A 237 4.21 -1.85 -12.15
C ILE A 237 5.27 -0.94 -11.53
N ALA A 238 4.88 -0.15 -10.52
CA ALA A 238 5.79 0.61 -9.67
C ALA A 238 6.05 -0.17 -8.37
N LEU A 239 7.32 -0.21 -7.95
CA LEU A 239 7.82 -0.95 -6.80
C LEU A 239 8.64 -0.02 -5.89
N SER A 240 8.59 -0.24 -4.57
CA SER A 240 9.39 0.48 -3.58
C SER A 240 10.29 -0.47 -2.81
N SER A 241 11.60 -0.20 -2.76
CA SER A 241 12.63 -1.00 -2.08
C SER A 241 13.23 -0.24 -0.91
N ARG A 242 12.84 -0.60 0.32
CA ARG A 242 13.25 0.07 1.55
C ARG A 242 14.77 -0.01 1.79
N HIS A 243 15.39 -1.19 1.58
CA HIS A 243 16.81 -1.38 1.89
C HIS A 243 17.75 -0.79 0.84
N HIS A 244 17.23 -0.41 -0.32
CA HIS A 244 18.00 0.25 -1.36
C HIS A 244 17.66 1.74 -1.49
N ASP A 245 16.67 2.23 -0.74
CA ASP A 245 16.22 3.63 -0.79
C ASP A 245 15.83 4.05 -2.20
N GLU A 246 15.10 3.17 -2.91
CA GLU A 246 14.86 3.30 -4.33
C GLU A 246 13.48 2.81 -4.73
N ILE A 247 12.92 3.40 -5.76
CA ILE A 247 11.72 2.93 -6.44
C ILE A 247 12.07 2.45 -7.85
N TYR A 248 11.24 1.54 -8.39
CA TYR A 248 11.42 0.99 -9.73
C TYR A 248 10.11 0.99 -10.50
N ILE A 249 10.20 1.03 -11.84
CA ILE A 249 9.09 0.70 -12.73
C ILE A 249 9.54 -0.43 -13.64
N ILE A 250 8.67 -1.44 -13.81
CA ILE A 250 8.84 -2.59 -14.70
C ILE A 250 7.65 -2.72 -15.65
N ASP A 251 7.86 -3.43 -16.77
CA ASP A 251 6.85 -3.71 -17.79
C ASP A 251 6.03 -4.94 -17.41
N HIS A 252 4.72 -4.76 -17.20
CA HIS A 252 3.81 -5.87 -16.92
C HIS A 252 3.20 -6.47 -18.19
N SER A 253 3.26 -5.79 -19.32
CA SER A 253 2.72 -6.26 -20.61
C SER A 253 3.46 -7.47 -21.21
N THR A 254 4.46 -7.98 -20.50
CA THR A 254 5.27 -9.13 -20.86
C THR A 254 4.55 -10.46 -20.59
N THR A 255 4.90 -11.50 -21.33
CA THR A 255 4.69 -12.87 -20.83
C THR A 255 5.71 -13.19 -19.72
N THR A 256 5.47 -14.24 -18.93
CA THR A 256 6.45 -14.67 -17.90
C THR A 256 7.85 -14.95 -18.50
N GLU A 257 7.92 -15.52 -19.70
CA GLU A 257 9.19 -15.77 -20.38
C GLU A 257 9.90 -14.48 -20.82
N GLU A 258 9.13 -13.46 -21.25
CA GLU A 258 9.67 -12.13 -21.57
C GLU A 258 10.06 -11.39 -20.30
N ALA A 259 9.28 -11.50 -19.22
CA ALA A 259 9.57 -10.92 -17.91
C ALA A 259 10.85 -11.47 -17.28
N ALA A 260 11.25 -12.71 -17.61
CA ALA A 260 12.53 -13.31 -17.21
C ALA A 260 13.70 -12.93 -18.15
N GLY A 261 13.46 -12.14 -19.19
CA GLY A 261 14.44 -11.75 -20.20
C GLY A 261 14.64 -10.25 -20.32
N HIS A 262 15.46 -9.87 -21.29
CA HIS A 262 15.84 -8.48 -21.55
C HIS A 262 15.15 -7.91 -22.80
N THR A 263 14.15 -8.59 -23.34
CA THR A 263 13.42 -8.18 -24.54
C THR A 263 11.97 -8.66 -24.48
N GLY A 264 11.05 -7.93 -25.10
CA GLY A 264 9.63 -8.24 -25.10
C GLY A 264 8.82 -7.18 -24.34
N GLY A 265 7.53 -7.40 -24.23
CA GLY A 265 6.58 -6.44 -23.71
C GLY A 265 6.43 -5.18 -24.56
N ASN A 266 5.61 -4.23 -24.12
CA ASN A 266 5.38 -2.95 -24.81
C ASN A 266 6.64 -2.07 -24.85
N SER A 267 7.48 -2.18 -23.82
CA SER A 267 8.76 -1.45 -23.72
C SER A 267 9.85 -2.00 -24.64
N GLY A 268 9.73 -3.28 -25.04
CA GLY A 268 10.78 -4.02 -25.75
C GLY A 268 11.98 -4.42 -24.88
N LYS A 269 11.88 -4.22 -23.55
CA LYS A 269 12.99 -4.47 -22.58
C LYS A 269 12.78 -5.69 -21.69
N GLY A 270 11.70 -6.47 -21.93
CA GLY A 270 11.36 -7.59 -21.06
C GLY A 270 11.10 -7.12 -19.64
N GLY A 271 11.66 -7.82 -18.65
CA GLY A 271 11.51 -7.49 -17.23
C GLY A 271 12.57 -6.54 -16.66
N ASP A 272 13.45 -5.96 -17.50
CA ASP A 272 14.43 -4.98 -17.04
C ASP A 272 13.77 -3.71 -16.49
N PHE A 273 14.43 -3.01 -15.56
CA PHE A 273 13.93 -1.76 -15.03
C PHE A 273 13.76 -0.71 -16.13
N LEU A 274 12.56 -0.19 -16.27
CA LEU A 274 12.26 0.93 -17.18
C LEU A 274 12.68 2.27 -16.57
N TYR A 275 12.52 2.38 -15.25
CA TYR A 275 12.80 3.58 -14.46
C TYR A 275 13.21 3.18 -13.05
N ARG A 276 14.08 3.99 -12.46
CA ARG A 276 14.47 3.87 -11.07
C ARG A 276 14.82 5.25 -10.51
N TRP A 277 14.50 5.49 -9.22
CA TRP A 277 14.70 6.80 -8.61
C TRP A 277 14.85 6.68 -7.08
N GLY A 278 15.62 7.60 -6.52
CA GLY A 278 15.82 7.73 -5.07
C GLY A 278 17.28 7.60 -4.65
N ASN A 279 17.96 6.54 -5.07
CA ASN A 279 19.36 6.30 -4.70
C ASN A 279 20.21 5.86 -5.90
N PRO A 280 20.81 6.79 -6.63
CA PRO A 280 21.56 6.45 -7.84
C PRO A 280 22.87 5.72 -7.60
N GLN A 281 23.31 5.58 -6.34
CA GLN A 281 24.50 4.78 -6.01
C GLN A 281 24.29 3.29 -6.31
N THR A 282 23.05 2.80 -6.23
CA THR A 282 22.68 1.40 -6.45
C THR A 282 23.00 0.90 -7.86
N TYR A 283 23.18 1.83 -8.80
CA TYR A 283 23.57 1.53 -10.20
C TYR A 283 24.78 2.39 -10.66
N GLY A 284 25.62 2.80 -9.72
CA GLY A 284 26.91 3.43 -10.01
C GLY A 284 26.84 4.85 -10.61
N ARG A 285 25.68 5.52 -10.54
CA ARG A 285 25.48 6.87 -11.10
C ARG A 285 25.09 7.86 -10.03
N GLY A 286 26.05 8.32 -9.24
CA GLY A 286 25.79 9.33 -8.21
C GLY A 286 26.58 9.06 -6.92
N SER A 287 26.26 9.84 -5.91
CA SER A 287 26.86 9.82 -4.58
C SER A 287 25.81 9.93 -3.48
N ASN A 288 26.19 9.88 -2.22
CA ASN A 288 25.29 10.12 -1.08
C ASN A 288 24.57 11.49 -1.16
N ALA A 289 25.15 12.48 -1.86
CA ALA A 289 24.51 13.78 -2.01
C ALA A 289 23.35 13.78 -3.01
N ASP A 290 23.29 12.75 -3.85
CA ASP A 290 22.27 12.58 -4.89
C ASP A 290 21.15 11.64 -4.43
N GLN A 291 21.27 11.02 -3.24
CA GLN A 291 20.25 10.19 -2.65
C GLN A 291 19.12 11.06 -2.11
N LEU A 292 17.88 10.77 -2.57
CA LEU A 292 16.68 11.54 -2.23
C LEU A 292 15.73 10.80 -1.30
N LEU A 293 15.80 9.46 -1.26
CA LEU A 293 14.97 8.61 -0.43
C LEU A 293 15.78 7.97 0.70
N ASP A 294 15.12 7.72 1.81
CA ASP A 294 15.62 6.92 2.92
C ASP A 294 14.46 6.15 3.56
N SER A 295 14.52 4.82 3.43
CA SER A 295 13.57 3.88 4.02
C SER A 295 12.10 4.08 3.59
N GLN A 296 11.84 4.58 2.41
CA GLN A 296 10.53 4.95 1.89
C GLN A 296 9.55 3.77 1.80
N HIS A 297 8.24 4.10 1.78
CA HIS A 297 7.12 3.17 1.65
C HIS A 297 6.02 3.74 0.74
N GLY A 298 5.04 2.90 0.40
CA GLY A 298 3.73 3.31 -0.09
C GLY A 298 3.73 4.05 -1.41
N ILE A 299 4.60 3.68 -2.38
CA ILE A 299 4.53 4.24 -3.73
C ILE A 299 3.20 3.89 -4.38
N ASN A 300 2.61 4.86 -5.06
CA ASN A 300 1.48 4.64 -5.94
C ASN A 300 1.41 5.70 -7.05
N TRP A 301 0.63 5.40 -8.10
CA TRP A 301 0.31 6.34 -9.15
C TRP A 301 -0.82 7.26 -8.70
N ILE A 302 -0.75 8.54 -9.08
CA ILE A 302 -1.90 9.44 -8.95
C ILE A 302 -2.88 9.08 -10.07
N PRO A 303 -4.14 8.70 -9.72
CA PRO A 303 -5.11 8.20 -10.70
C PRO A 303 -5.50 9.20 -11.78
N GLU A 304 -6.01 8.68 -12.90
CA GLU A 304 -6.64 9.49 -13.96
C GLU A 304 -7.76 10.39 -13.39
N GLY A 305 -7.81 11.63 -13.86
CA GLY A 305 -8.76 12.64 -13.41
C GLY A 305 -8.42 13.34 -12.09
N TYR A 306 -7.37 12.93 -11.37
CA TYR A 306 -6.93 13.56 -10.14
C TYR A 306 -5.82 14.60 -10.40
N PRO A 307 -5.75 15.68 -9.60
CA PRO A 307 -4.62 16.63 -9.74
C PRO A 307 -3.27 15.94 -9.56
N GLY A 308 -2.42 16.03 -10.59
CA GLY A 308 -1.15 15.30 -10.63
C GLY A 308 -1.23 13.93 -11.33
N GLU A 309 -2.34 13.64 -12.02
CA GLU A 309 -2.54 12.40 -12.79
C GLU A 309 -1.26 11.93 -13.51
N GLY A 310 -0.95 10.63 -13.35
CA GLY A 310 0.23 9.98 -13.93
C GLY A 310 1.55 10.25 -13.19
N ASN A 311 1.57 11.15 -12.20
CA ASN A 311 2.71 11.31 -11.31
C ASN A 311 2.76 10.16 -10.29
N LEU A 312 3.93 9.95 -9.70
CA LEU A 312 4.10 9.04 -8.56
C LEU A 312 4.04 9.81 -7.26
N ILE A 313 3.36 9.24 -6.26
CA ILE A 313 3.35 9.74 -4.89
C ILE A 313 3.86 8.65 -3.95
N LEU A 314 4.66 9.03 -2.95
CA LEU A 314 5.28 8.08 -2.02
C LEU A 314 5.60 8.73 -0.66
N PHE A 315 5.75 7.88 0.36
CA PHE A 315 6.06 8.26 1.72
C PHE A 315 7.54 8.00 2.03
N ASN A 316 8.33 9.05 2.27
CA ASN A 316 9.75 8.97 2.63
C ASN A 316 9.90 9.01 4.16
N ASN A 317 10.23 7.87 4.78
CA ASN A 317 10.18 7.71 6.23
C ASN A 317 11.24 8.55 6.97
N ASN A 318 12.47 8.66 6.43
CA ASN A 318 13.56 9.36 7.07
C ASN A 318 13.99 10.61 6.26
N TYR A 319 13.04 11.50 6.03
CA TYR A 319 13.32 12.74 5.32
C TYR A 319 14.15 13.68 6.20
N SER A 320 15.30 14.11 5.69
CA SER A 320 16.29 14.95 6.37
C SER A 320 16.71 14.39 7.75
N ASN A 321 17.95 14.54 8.16
CA ASN A 321 18.54 14.01 9.41
C ASN A 321 17.81 14.39 10.72
N ASN A 322 16.55 14.83 10.67
CA ASN A 322 15.78 15.42 11.77
C ASN A 322 14.68 14.52 12.33
N ASN A 323 14.70 13.21 12.10
CA ASN A 323 13.61 12.31 12.51
C ASN A 323 12.23 12.82 12.06
N SER A 324 12.09 13.16 10.81
CA SER A 324 10.84 13.55 10.19
C SER A 324 10.58 12.69 8.96
N SER A 325 9.32 12.39 8.71
CA SER A 325 8.89 11.83 7.45
C SER A 325 8.42 12.91 6.48
N ALA A 326 8.32 12.56 5.21
CA ALA A 326 7.78 13.45 4.19
C ALA A 326 7.00 12.65 3.14
N VAL A 327 6.07 13.30 2.47
CA VAL A 327 5.41 12.79 1.28
C VAL A 327 5.93 13.52 0.07
N PHE A 328 6.31 12.78 -0.97
CA PHE A 328 6.81 13.30 -2.23
C PHE A 328 5.83 13.00 -3.36
N GLU A 329 5.57 13.99 -4.20
CA GLU A 329 5.04 13.79 -5.55
C GLU A 329 6.16 14.05 -6.54
N ILE A 330 6.41 13.10 -7.45
CA ILE A 330 7.42 13.22 -8.50
C ILE A 330 6.80 13.04 -9.88
N VAL A 331 7.36 13.73 -10.88
CA VAL A 331 7.01 13.55 -12.28
C VAL A 331 8.09 12.69 -12.93
N PRO A 332 7.86 11.40 -13.16
CA PRO A 332 8.81 10.58 -13.91
C PRO A 332 9.04 11.18 -15.31
N PRO A 333 10.25 11.13 -15.87
CA PRO A 333 10.56 11.70 -17.18
C PRO A 333 10.03 10.81 -18.32
N LEU A 334 8.70 10.63 -18.36
CA LEU A 334 8.00 9.75 -19.29
C LEU A 334 7.92 10.39 -20.68
N ASN A 335 8.32 9.65 -21.71
CA ASN A 335 8.14 9.99 -23.10
C ASN A 335 6.74 9.59 -23.60
N ALA A 336 6.33 10.14 -24.75
CA ALA A 336 5.04 9.84 -25.35
C ALA A 336 4.86 8.37 -25.82
N ASP A 337 5.94 7.62 -25.91
CA ASP A 337 5.95 6.19 -26.26
C ASP A 337 5.96 5.26 -25.04
N GLY A 338 5.85 5.81 -23.81
CA GLY A 338 5.86 5.04 -22.56
C GLY A 338 7.26 4.72 -22.02
N SER A 339 8.33 5.13 -22.71
CA SER A 339 9.71 5.00 -22.23
C SER A 339 10.08 6.13 -21.27
N TYR A 340 11.11 5.93 -20.45
CA TYR A 340 11.63 6.93 -19.52
C TYR A 340 12.94 7.50 -20.03
N LEU A 341 13.05 8.84 -20.00
CA LEU A 341 14.26 9.53 -20.42
C LEU A 341 15.38 9.28 -19.40
N ILE A 342 16.50 8.81 -19.88
CA ILE A 342 17.75 8.70 -19.11
C ILE A 342 18.91 9.26 -19.91
N ASP A 343 19.80 10.00 -19.25
CA ASP A 343 21.08 10.47 -19.79
C ASP A 343 22.09 9.31 -19.80
N GLU A 344 23.11 9.40 -20.68
CA GLU A 344 24.15 8.36 -20.81
C GLU A 344 24.96 8.17 -19.52
N ILE A 345 25.13 9.23 -18.71
CA ILE A 345 26.01 9.21 -17.52
C ILE A 345 25.36 9.76 -16.25
N GLN A 346 24.22 10.46 -16.37
CA GLN A 346 23.51 11.01 -15.21
C GLN A 346 22.51 9.97 -14.66
N PRO A 347 22.15 10.09 -13.37
CA PRO A 347 21.04 9.31 -12.84
C PRO A 347 19.71 9.69 -13.48
N PHE A 348 18.70 8.85 -13.32
CA PHE A 348 17.33 9.18 -13.66
C PHE A 348 16.84 10.43 -12.90
N GLY A 349 16.16 11.34 -13.61
CA GLY A 349 15.43 12.46 -13.00
C GLY A 349 14.08 12.04 -12.42
N PRO A 350 13.37 12.94 -11.74
CA PRO A 350 13.74 14.33 -11.49
C PRO A 350 14.76 14.49 -10.35
N THR A 351 15.40 15.65 -10.27
CA THR A 351 16.35 15.95 -9.18
C THR A 351 15.66 16.41 -7.89
N GLU A 352 14.38 16.71 -7.95
CA GLU A 352 13.57 17.15 -6.80
C GLU A 352 12.09 16.82 -7.05
N PRO A 353 11.28 16.61 -5.99
CA PRO A 353 9.85 16.41 -6.11
C PRO A 353 9.14 17.71 -6.57
N VAL A 354 8.00 17.57 -7.27
CA VAL A 354 7.16 18.72 -7.68
C VAL A 354 6.26 19.21 -6.55
N TRP A 355 5.95 18.33 -5.59
CA TRP A 355 5.25 18.66 -4.35
C TRP A 355 5.87 17.87 -3.21
N LEU A 356 5.92 18.53 -2.06
CA LEU A 356 6.47 17.97 -0.83
C LEU A 356 5.59 18.40 0.35
N HIS A 357 5.18 17.43 1.16
CA HIS A 357 4.64 17.68 2.50
C HIS A 357 5.58 17.12 3.55
N THR A 358 5.94 17.94 4.52
CA THR A 358 6.69 17.55 5.71
C THR A 358 6.23 18.44 6.87
N GLY A 359 6.10 17.91 8.05
CA GLY A 359 5.66 18.77 9.11
C GLY A 359 5.23 18.05 10.39
N GLY A 360 6.19 17.68 11.21
CA GLY A 360 5.95 17.29 12.61
C GLY A 360 5.39 15.87 12.79
N PHE A 361 5.49 15.01 11.79
CA PHE A 361 5.19 13.59 11.87
C PHE A 361 6.42 12.76 11.50
N HIS A 362 6.53 11.58 12.08
CA HIS A 362 7.62 10.64 11.80
C HIS A 362 7.19 9.20 12.11
N THR A 363 7.22 8.35 11.11
CA THR A 363 7.05 6.92 11.27
C THR A 363 8.27 6.17 10.74
N GLN A 364 8.73 5.17 11.50
CA GLN A 364 9.93 4.39 11.16
C GLN A 364 9.63 3.25 10.18
N MET A 365 8.35 2.83 10.10
CA MET A 365 7.92 1.70 9.27
C MET A 365 6.57 1.98 8.65
N GLN A 366 6.31 1.41 7.48
CA GLN A 366 5.05 1.59 6.78
C GLN A 366 4.74 3.07 6.52
N GLY A 367 3.48 3.45 6.53
CA GLY A 367 3.04 4.79 6.13
C GLY A 367 2.72 4.85 4.64
N GLY A 368 1.94 5.83 4.24
CA GLY A 368 1.58 6.02 2.85
C GLY A 368 0.82 7.30 2.62
N ALA A 369 0.64 7.64 1.37
CA ALA A 369 -0.09 8.82 0.96
C ALA A 369 -0.85 8.56 -0.34
N PHE A 370 -2.07 9.08 -0.42
CA PHE A 370 -2.92 8.97 -1.61
C PHE A 370 -3.46 10.35 -1.98
N ARG A 371 -3.27 10.72 -3.24
CA ARG A 371 -3.90 11.92 -3.78
C ARG A 371 -5.41 11.70 -3.88
N LEU A 372 -6.20 12.73 -3.56
CA LEU A 372 -7.65 12.71 -3.59
C LEU A 372 -8.20 13.53 -4.78
N PRO A 373 -9.43 13.27 -5.22
CA PRO A 373 -10.04 13.96 -6.38
C PRO A 373 -10.06 15.49 -6.27
N ASN A 374 -10.17 16.04 -5.06
CA ASN A 374 -10.16 17.49 -4.82
C ASN A 374 -8.75 18.10 -4.79
N GLY A 375 -7.70 17.30 -4.97
CA GLY A 375 -6.29 17.70 -4.92
C GLY A 375 -5.64 17.63 -3.56
N ASN A 376 -6.40 17.33 -2.50
CA ASN A 376 -5.85 17.03 -1.20
C ASN A 376 -5.09 15.69 -1.20
N THR A 377 -4.33 15.43 -0.15
CA THR A 377 -3.62 14.17 0.03
C THR A 377 -3.97 13.58 1.40
N LEU A 378 -4.49 12.35 1.41
CA LEU A 378 -4.62 11.57 2.63
C LEU A 378 -3.25 10.96 2.97
N ILE A 379 -2.79 11.16 4.20
CA ILE A 379 -1.51 10.68 4.70
C ILE A 379 -1.76 9.82 5.93
N THR A 380 -1.03 8.70 6.03
CA THR A 380 -1.06 7.81 7.20
C THR A 380 0.30 7.81 7.87
N ASP A 381 0.36 8.30 9.11
CA ASP A 381 1.49 8.09 10.04
C ASP A 381 1.25 6.78 10.79
N CYS A 382 2.00 5.75 10.42
CA CYS A 382 1.77 4.38 10.88
C CYS A 382 2.01 4.22 12.38
N ASP A 383 3.15 4.72 12.89
CA ASP A 383 3.59 4.48 14.27
C ASP A 383 2.69 5.18 15.30
N ASP A 384 2.14 6.34 14.94
CA ASP A 384 1.22 7.11 15.75
C ASP A 384 -0.25 6.76 15.47
N ALA A 385 -0.52 5.79 14.58
CA ALA A 385 -1.85 5.39 14.12
C ALA A 385 -2.72 6.61 13.74
N THR A 386 -2.12 7.59 13.06
CA THR A 386 -2.77 8.84 12.69
C THR A 386 -2.98 8.91 11.19
N MET A 387 -4.22 9.20 10.81
CA MET A 387 -4.60 9.52 9.44
C MET A 387 -4.90 11.01 9.37
N PHE A 388 -4.40 11.71 8.35
CA PHE A 388 -4.71 13.13 8.19
C PHE A 388 -4.73 13.53 6.72
N GLU A 389 -5.53 14.53 6.40
CA GLU A 389 -5.70 15.06 5.05
C GLU A 389 -5.10 16.45 4.98
N VAL A 390 -4.27 16.69 3.96
CA VAL A 390 -3.63 17.98 3.72
C VAL A 390 -3.99 18.50 2.34
N THR A 391 -4.15 19.83 2.23
CA THR A 391 -4.33 20.51 0.95
C THR A 391 -3.02 20.52 0.15
N TYR A 392 -3.10 20.88 -1.14
CA TYR A 392 -1.90 21.08 -1.96
C TYR A 392 -0.97 22.18 -1.39
N GLU A 393 -1.52 23.14 -0.65
CA GLU A 393 -0.79 24.20 0.06
C GLU A 393 -0.23 23.77 1.43
N ASN A 394 -0.32 22.47 1.75
CA ASN A 394 0.18 21.87 2.99
C ASN A 394 -0.59 22.27 4.26
N GLU A 395 -1.85 22.65 4.16
CA GLU A 395 -2.72 22.91 5.32
C GLU A 395 -3.44 21.61 5.72
N VAL A 396 -3.38 21.20 6.99
CA VAL A 396 -4.14 20.05 7.52
C VAL A 396 -5.60 20.46 7.64
N VAL A 397 -6.49 19.74 6.95
CA VAL A 397 -7.94 20.02 6.94
C VAL A 397 -8.76 18.98 7.68
N TRP A 398 -8.20 17.80 7.92
CA TRP A 398 -8.81 16.70 8.69
C TRP A 398 -7.72 15.85 9.33
N SER A 399 -8.01 15.29 10.50
CA SER A 399 -7.14 14.30 11.12
C SER A 399 -7.91 13.42 12.11
N HIS A 400 -7.50 12.16 12.19
CA HIS A 400 -7.95 11.21 13.20
C HIS A 400 -6.77 10.40 13.71
N GLN A 401 -6.72 10.17 15.01
CA GLN A 401 -5.74 9.28 15.64
C GLN A 401 -6.47 8.17 16.40
N GLU A 402 -6.16 6.93 16.06
CA GLU A 402 -6.68 5.78 16.80
C GLU A 402 -6.16 5.74 18.24
N SER A 403 -7.07 5.45 19.15
CA SER A 403 -6.77 5.35 20.56
C SER A 403 -6.39 3.93 20.97
N GLY A 404 -5.27 3.76 21.66
CA GLY A 404 -4.83 2.48 22.21
C GLY A 404 -3.33 2.28 22.05
N GLY A 405 -2.58 2.20 23.12
CA GLY A 405 -1.12 2.10 23.10
C GLY A 405 -0.63 0.93 22.22
N GLN A 406 0.33 1.18 21.34
CA GLN A 406 0.90 0.25 20.36
C GLN A 406 -0.05 -0.16 19.21
N THR A 407 -1.03 0.67 18.88
CA THR A 407 -1.81 0.52 17.64
C THR A 407 -1.05 1.12 16.47
N PHE A 408 -1.11 0.45 15.33
CA PHE A 408 -0.52 0.87 14.06
C PHE A 408 -1.59 0.85 12.98
N ILE A 409 -1.51 1.77 12.04
CA ILE A 409 -2.26 1.74 10.78
C ILE A 409 -1.22 1.74 9.66
N ALA A 410 -1.09 0.62 8.95
CA ALA A 410 -0.07 0.51 7.91
C ALA A 410 -0.22 1.60 6.84
N ARG A 411 -1.41 1.70 6.27
CA ARG A 411 -1.87 2.73 5.35
C ARG A 411 -3.39 2.80 5.41
N SER A 412 -3.95 3.92 4.96
CA SER A 412 -5.40 4.11 4.76
C SER A 412 -5.66 4.67 3.37
N GLN A 413 -6.85 4.40 2.84
CA GLN A 413 -7.29 4.91 1.54
C GLN A 413 -8.67 5.54 1.68
N LYS A 414 -8.92 6.62 0.94
CA LYS A 414 -10.21 7.30 0.95
C LYS A 414 -10.88 7.19 -0.42
N TYR A 415 -12.12 6.72 -0.42
CA TYR A 415 -12.91 6.44 -1.60
C TYR A 415 -13.96 7.53 -1.80
N ASP A 416 -14.21 7.90 -3.06
CA ASP A 416 -15.29 8.78 -3.45
C ASP A 416 -16.66 8.20 -3.05
N LEU A 417 -17.64 9.03 -2.73
CA LEU A 417 -18.98 8.59 -2.34
C LEU A 417 -19.68 7.74 -3.40
N ASP A 418 -19.35 7.97 -4.67
CA ASP A 418 -19.89 7.19 -5.80
C ASP A 418 -19.04 5.97 -6.19
N TYR A 419 -17.99 5.65 -5.41
CA TYR A 419 -17.04 4.59 -5.72
C TYR A 419 -17.69 3.24 -6.05
N LEU A 420 -18.76 2.86 -5.35
CA LEU A 420 -19.50 1.62 -5.58
C LEU A 420 -20.60 1.73 -6.67
N GLY A 421 -20.64 2.83 -7.45
CA GLY A 421 -21.56 2.99 -8.58
C GLY A 421 -23.02 3.27 -8.23
N GLY A 422 -23.33 3.50 -6.96
CA GLY A 422 -24.67 3.84 -6.45
C GLY A 422 -24.59 4.50 -5.07
N GLY A 423 -23.37 4.89 -4.69
CA GLY A 423 -23.04 5.35 -3.35
C GLY A 423 -22.84 4.19 -2.37
N PHE A 424 -22.24 4.52 -1.24
CA PHE A 424 -22.15 3.58 -0.12
C PHE A 424 -23.54 3.41 0.50
N PRO A 425 -23.87 2.24 1.04
CA PRO A 425 -25.09 2.06 1.79
C PRO A 425 -25.22 3.15 2.86
N VAL A 426 -26.33 3.90 2.86
CA VAL A 426 -26.54 4.93 3.87
C VAL A 426 -26.75 4.23 5.21
N TYR A 427 -25.85 4.46 6.13
CA TYR A 427 -26.02 4.01 7.51
C TYR A 427 -27.12 4.80 8.18
N ILE A 428 -28.26 4.17 8.39
CA ILE A 428 -29.36 4.70 9.19
C ILE A 428 -29.33 3.96 10.52
N PRO A 429 -29.00 4.59 11.66
CA PRO A 429 -29.05 3.92 12.94
C PRO A 429 -30.41 3.29 13.19
N GLY A 430 -30.44 1.97 13.37
CA GLY A 430 -31.68 1.22 13.49
C GLY A 430 -32.12 0.48 12.22
N ASP A 431 -31.49 0.73 11.07
CA ASP A 431 -31.70 0.01 9.80
C ASP A 431 -30.66 -1.12 9.71
N ALA A 432 -31.03 -2.27 10.25
CA ALA A 432 -30.11 -3.40 10.40
C ALA A 432 -29.95 -4.23 9.11
N ASP A 433 -30.88 -4.12 8.15
CA ASP A 433 -30.83 -4.79 6.86
C ASP A 433 -30.43 -3.88 5.69
N TYR A 434 -30.14 -2.60 5.99
CA TYR A 434 -29.70 -1.58 5.03
C TYR A 434 -30.68 -1.34 3.86
N ASN A 435 -31.98 -1.56 4.09
CA ASN A 435 -32.98 -1.32 3.06
C ASN A 435 -33.46 0.15 3.00
N GLY A 436 -32.96 1.03 3.87
CA GLY A 436 -33.28 2.43 3.97
C GLY A 436 -34.55 2.74 4.76
N VAL A 437 -35.15 1.77 5.44
CA VAL A 437 -36.37 1.91 6.23
C VAL A 437 -36.20 1.21 7.57
N ILE A 438 -36.37 1.95 8.66
CA ILE A 438 -36.36 1.31 10.01
C ILE A 438 -37.75 0.69 10.25
N ASP A 439 -37.81 -0.64 10.28
CA ASP A 439 -39.05 -1.40 10.50
C ASP A 439 -38.88 -2.60 11.43
N ILE A 440 -39.88 -3.47 11.49
CA ILE A 440 -39.87 -4.61 12.40
C ILE A 440 -38.79 -5.67 12.03
N PHE A 441 -38.37 -5.72 10.77
CA PHE A 441 -37.34 -6.68 10.34
C PHE A 441 -35.99 -6.32 10.92
N ASP A 442 -35.68 -5.03 11.10
CA ASP A 442 -34.44 -4.58 11.76
C ASP A 442 -34.38 -5.00 13.21
N VAL A 443 -35.51 -4.93 13.90
CA VAL A 443 -35.63 -5.44 15.27
C VAL A 443 -35.33 -6.94 15.32
N LEU A 444 -35.84 -7.70 14.36
CA LEU A 444 -35.61 -9.16 14.30
C LEU A 444 -34.14 -9.47 14.02
N ILE A 445 -33.52 -8.76 13.07
CA ILE A 445 -32.09 -8.90 12.77
C ILE A 445 -31.23 -8.54 13.99
N ALA A 446 -31.50 -7.43 14.66
CA ALA A 446 -30.76 -7.06 15.86
C ALA A 446 -30.91 -8.10 17.00
N VAL A 447 -32.06 -8.75 17.12
CA VAL A 447 -32.28 -9.88 18.04
C VAL A 447 -31.45 -11.10 17.61
N ASP A 448 -31.46 -11.43 16.33
CA ASP A 448 -30.70 -12.57 15.79
C ASP A 448 -29.20 -12.35 15.91
N ILE A 449 -28.70 -11.13 15.71
CA ILE A 449 -27.29 -10.74 15.98
C ILE A 449 -26.95 -10.95 17.45
N PHE A 450 -27.81 -10.50 18.37
CA PHE A 450 -27.62 -10.71 19.81
C PHE A 450 -27.51 -12.21 20.15
N TRP A 451 -28.30 -13.07 19.52
CA TRP A 451 -28.23 -14.52 19.73
C TRP A 451 -27.13 -15.21 18.94
N GLN A 452 -26.36 -14.47 18.14
CA GLN A 452 -25.30 -14.95 17.25
C GLN A 452 -25.82 -15.88 16.12
N ASP A 453 -27.09 -15.73 15.76
CA ASP A 453 -27.73 -16.45 14.65
C ASP A 453 -27.64 -15.64 13.33
N TYR A 454 -27.16 -14.39 13.38
CA TYR A 454 -26.96 -13.50 12.24
C TYR A 454 -25.64 -12.74 12.39
N PRO A 455 -24.91 -12.40 11.28
CA PRO A 455 -23.72 -11.59 11.32
C PRO A 455 -23.98 -10.20 11.93
N TYR A 456 -22.98 -9.66 12.62
CA TYR A 456 -23.04 -8.29 13.15
C TYR A 456 -23.26 -7.28 12.00
N THR A 457 -24.17 -6.35 12.19
CA THR A 457 -24.38 -5.20 11.30
C THR A 457 -24.31 -3.90 12.12
N PRO A 458 -23.54 -2.88 11.65
CA PRO A 458 -23.47 -1.58 12.31
C PRO A 458 -24.85 -0.90 12.50
N GLY A 459 -25.80 -1.13 11.57
CA GLY A 459 -27.18 -0.64 11.68
C GLY A 459 -27.91 -1.08 12.93
N ALA A 460 -27.55 -2.25 13.46
CA ALA A 460 -28.15 -2.77 14.70
C ALA A 460 -27.47 -2.26 15.98
N ASP A 461 -26.25 -1.73 15.91
CA ASP A 461 -25.45 -1.23 17.04
C ASP A 461 -25.65 0.28 17.21
N LEU A 462 -26.65 0.66 17.97
CA LEU A 462 -27.05 2.08 18.12
C LEU A 462 -26.12 2.92 18.99
N ASN A 463 -25.27 2.29 19.79
CA ASN A 463 -24.33 2.97 20.68
C ASN A 463 -22.87 2.91 20.19
N ASN A 464 -22.62 2.24 19.04
CA ASN A 464 -21.32 2.10 18.38
C ASN A 464 -20.23 1.48 19.30
N ASP A 465 -20.62 0.52 20.17
CA ASP A 465 -19.65 -0.15 21.05
C ASP A 465 -19.07 -1.45 20.44
N GLY A 466 -19.46 -1.80 19.20
CA GLY A 466 -19.03 -3.00 18.47
C GLY A 466 -19.80 -4.26 18.87
N LEU A 467 -20.88 -4.13 19.63
CA LEU A 467 -21.71 -5.25 20.10
C LEU A 467 -23.19 -4.90 19.99
N VAL A 468 -24.01 -5.86 19.61
CA VAL A 468 -25.48 -5.74 19.72
C VAL A 468 -25.93 -6.42 21.01
N SER A 469 -26.35 -5.64 22.00
CA SER A 469 -26.89 -6.10 23.26
C SER A 469 -28.44 -6.09 23.24
N LEU A 470 -29.11 -6.59 24.28
CA LEU A 470 -30.58 -6.53 24.36
C LEU A 470 -31.15 -5.10 24.39
N ASN A 471 -30.32 -4.08 24.56
CA ASN A 471 -30.78 -2.69 24.59
C ASN A 471 -31.07 -2.17 23.18
N GLU A 472 -30.26 -2.57 22.17
CA GLU A 472 -30.38 -2.07 20.80
C GLU A 472 -31.70 -2.51 20.14
N PRO A 473 -32.12 -3.79 20.13
CA PRO A 473 -33.44 -4.17 19.62
C PRO A 473 -34.58 -3.39 20.27
N ALA A 474 -34.49 -3.11 21.59
CA ALA A 474 -35.51 -2.33 22.29
C ALA A 474 -35.51 -0.85 21.86
N GLN A 475 -34.36 -0.27 21.53
CA GLN A 475 -34.26 1.07 21.00
C GLN A 475 -34.74 1.14 19.52
N ILE A 476 -34.42 0.15 18.70
CA ILE A 476 -34.92 0.05 17.32
C ILE A 476 -36.45 -0.01 17.32
N VAL A 477 -37.07 -0.76 18.22
CA VAL A 477 -38.52 -0.74 18.39
C VAL A 477 -39.07 0.70 18.61
N ILE A 478 -38.36 1.49 19.42
CA ILE A 478 -38.77 2.89 19.65
C ILE A 478 -38.68 3.69 18.36
N LEU A 479 -37.62 3.50 17.57
CA LEU A 479 -37.45 4.19 16.27
C LEU A 479 -38.54 3.80 15.28
N VAL A 480 -38.91 2.51 15.17
CA VAL A 480 -40.01 2.01 14.33
C VAL A 480 -41.34 2.71 14.63
N PHE A 481 -41.63 2.99 15.90
CA PHE A 481 -42.89 3.65 16.31
C PHE A 481 -42.79 5.17 16.39
N SER A 482 -41.62 5.77 16.18
CA SER A 482 -41.38 7.20 16.19
C SER A 482 -41.41 7.85 14.80
N ASN A 483 -41.28 7.03 13.75
CA ASN A 483 -41.40 7.39 12.35
C ASN A 483 -42.82 7.06 11.84
#